data_49f951515c39362ee15a65547553956d
#
_entry.id   49f951515c39362ee15a65547553956d
#
_cell.length_a   1.000
_cell.length_b   1.000
_cell.length_c   1.000
_cell.angle_alpha   90.00
_cell.angle_beta   90.00
_cell.angle_gamma   90.00
#
_symmetry.space_group_name_H-M   'P 1'
#
loop_
_entity.id
_entity.type
_entity.pdbx_description
1 polymer ?
#
loop_
_entity_poly.entity_id
_entity_poly.type
_entity_poly.pdbx_seq_one_letter_code
_entity_poly.pdbx_strand_id
1 'polypeptide(L)'
;MANFRPRLLLIRGLGHSGSTILDLALGAHPDVMGLGEAARILLPPRRTDKHDGPYNLRNELRFERLCSCGSVAANCPLWGDYLEWLRLNDELFLEKKVLRLISTSPHQNSDIWYVDSYQDDLSMLQLPLHLFDLRVVHLVRDIRSWLPGRVRSDLREGRLFSSWRNAFRWVYVNQKFSHIFHQSEIPTLHLGYEEFALRPELSLRLICNWLGIDFSRQMLTPGLHSKSHILLGNRVRQNGDQNRLITYDGSWLSSNNLNFSAFLLALPCIAKMNRSLVYSNNFL
;
A
#
# COMPACT_ATOMS: atom_id res chain seq x y z
N MET A 1 30.61 12.39 8.52
CA MET A 1 29.84 11.58 7.54
C MET A 1 28.39 11.67 7.97
N ALA A 2 27.51 12.24 7.16
CA ALA A 2 26.08 12.23 7.46
C ALA A 2 25.64 10.76 7.56
N ASN A 3 25.06 10.36 8.70
CA ASN A 3 24.52 9.00 8.87
C ASN A 3 23.41 8.81 7.84
N PHE A 4 23.68 8.09 6.78
CA PHE A 4 22.69 7.71 5.78
C PHE A 4 21.57 6.92 6.49
N ARG A 5 20.35 7.42 6.41
CA ARG A 5 19.15 6.75 6.91
C ARG A 5 18.29 6.32 5.71
N PRO A 6 18.03 5.01 5.54
CA PRO A 6 17.11 4.54 4.52
C PRO A 6 15.75 5.22 4.63
N ARG A 7 15.18 5.59 3.48
CA ARG A 7 13.90 6.29 3.38
C ARG A 7 12.78 5.31 3.09
N LEU A 8 11.78 5.26 3.96
CA LEU A 8 10.64 4.36 3.84
C LEU A 8 9.33 5.13 3.80
N LEU A 9 8.55 4.91 2.74
CA LEU A 9 7.19 5.38 2.61
C LEU A 9 6.22 4.23 2.86
N LEU A 10 5.37 4.39 3.87
CA LEU A 10 4.39 3.40 4.27
C LEU A 10 3.01 3.81 3.79
N ILE A 11 2.41 3.08 2.85
CA ILE A 11 1.01 3.30 2.44
C ILE A 11 0.12 2.47 3.36
N ARG A 12 -0.67 3.13 4.19
CA ARG A 12 -1.54 2.52 5.20
C ARG A 12 -2.99 2.92 5.00
N GLY A 13 -3.91 2.04 5.39
CA GLY A 13 -5.35 2.24 5.26
C GLY A 13 -6.09 0.92 5.25
N LEU A 14 -7.31 0.91 4.76
CA LEU A 14 -8.08 -0.32 4.57
C LEU A 14 -7.71 -1.02 3.26
N GLY A 15 -7.65 -2.34 3.26
CA GLY A 15 -7.57 -3.12 2.03
C GLY A 15 -8.63 -2.70 1.00
N HIS A 16 -8.30 -2.76 -0.29
CA HIS A 16 -9.12 -2.28 -1.41
C HIS A 16 -9.25 -0.75 -1.55
N SER A 17 -8.39 0.03 -0.91
CA SER A 17 -8.35 1.50 -1.04
C SER A 17 -7.45 2.02 -2.17
N GLY A 18 -6.91 1.14 -3.03
CA GLY A 18 -6.08 1.57 -4.17
C GLY A 18 -4.58 1.63 -3.88
N SER A 19 -4.10 1.08 -2.77
CA SER A 19 -2.67 1.09 -2.39
C SER A 19 -1.75 0.49 -3.45
N THR A 20 -2.18 -0.57 -4.15
CA THR A 20 -1.35 -1.22 -5.19
C THR A 20 -1.13 -0.31 -6.41
N ILE A 21 -2.15 0.41 -6.86
CA ILE A 21 -1.97 1.32 -8.00
C ILE A 21 -1.16 2.56 -7.60
N LEU A 22 -1.28 3.03 -6.37
CA LEU A 22 -0.44 4.11 -5.84
C LEU A 22 1.03 3.66 -5.70
N ASP A 23 1.29 2.45 -5.20
CA ASP A 23 2.63 1.84 -5.12
C ASP A 23 3.26 1.74 -6.52
N LEU A 24 2.52 1.23 -7.50
CA LEU A 24 3.00 1.13 -8.89
C LEU A 24 3.27 2.52 -9.50
N ALA A 25 2.44 3.51 -9.23
CA ALA A 25 2.62 4.88 -9.71
C ALA A 25 3.88 5.52 -9.09
N LEU A 26 4.06 5.35 -7.79
CA LEU A 26 5.27 5.81 -7.08
C LEU A 26 6.51 5.10 -7.59
N GLY A 27 6.46 3.78 -7.75
CA GLY A 27 7.58 2.99 -8.28
C GLY A 27 7.90 3.21 -9.77
N ALA A 28 7.13 4.04 -10.47
CA ALA A 28 7.48 4.54 -11.80
C ALA A 28 8.39 5.78 -11.74
N HIS A 29 8.63 6.34 -10.56
CA HIS A 29 9.60 7.40 -10.33
C HIS A 29 11.02 6.83 -10.25
N PRO A 30 12.05 7.47 -10.84
CA PRO A 30 13.43 6.96 -10.82
C PRO A 30 14.02 6.78 -9.40
N ASP A 31 13.62 7.64 -8.45
CA ASP A 31 14.11 7.63 -7.07
C ASP A 31 13.14 6.93 -6.09
N VAL A 32 12.25 6.08 -6.60
CA VAL A 32 11.30 5.32 -5.77
C VAL A 32 11.25 3.86 -6.19
N MET A 33 11.31 2.95 -5.22
CA MET A 33 11.14 1.52 -5.41
C MET A 33 9.93 1.00 -4.66
N GLY A 34 8.92 0.52 -5.37
CA GLY A 34 7.78 -0.16 -4.77
C GLY A 34 8.11 -1.60 -4.38
N LEU A 35 7.75 -1.97 -3.17
CA LEU A 35 7.98 -3.30 -2.59
C LEU A 35 6.69 -4.11 -2.43
N GLY A 36 5.53 -3.48 -2.67
CA GLY A 36 4.22 -4.09 -2.40
C GLY A 36 3.98 -4.28 -0.89
N GLU A 37 3.40 -5.42 -0.55
CA GLU A 37 3.13 -5.78 0.85
C GLU A 37 4.38 -6.41 1.50
N ALA A 38 5.53 -5.70 1.47
CA ALA A 38 6.80 -6.22 1.95
C ALA A 38 6.76 -6.57 3.44
N ALA A 39 6.15 -5.75 4.29
CA ALA A 39 6.02 -6.04 5.72
C ALA A 39 5.41 -7.42 5.98
N ARG A 40 4.47 -7.87 5.14
CA ARG A 40 3.85 -9.20 5.23
C ARG A 40 4.85 -10.34 4.98
N ILE A 41 5.88 -10.09 4.18
CA ILE A 41 6.95 -11.06 3.91
C ILE A 41 7.96 -11.08 5.06
N LEU A 42 8.27 -9.90 5.63
CA LEU A 42 9.29 -9.73 6.67
C LEU A 42 8.84 -10.21 8.05
N LEU A 43 7.54 -10.11 8.34
CA LEU A 43 6.99 -10.52 9.63
C LEU A 43 7.12 -12.03 9.82
N PRO A 44 7.43 -12.48 11.05
CA PRO A 44 7.51 -13.90 11.34
C PRO A 44 6.16 -14.58 11.11
N PRO A 45 6.13 -15.79 10.54
CA PRO A 45 4.90 -16.54 10.32
C PRO A 45 4.24 -16.87 11.65
N ARG A 46 2.94 -16.61 11.73
CA ARG A 46 2.13 -16.96 12.91
C ARG A 46 1.58 -18.38 12.75
N ARG A 47 1.56 -19.16 13.82
CA ARG A 47 0.97 -20.53 13.82
C ARG A 47 -0.52 -20.55 13.47
N THR A 48 -1.21 -19.41 13.64
CA THR A 48 -2.63 -19.23 13.32
C THR A 48 -2.88 -18.80 11.88
N ASP A 49 -1.83 -18.55 11.09
CA ASP A 49 -1.96 -18.15 9.71
C ASP A 49 -2.52 -19.33 8.89
N LYS A 50 -3.72 -19.12 8.38
CA LYS A 50 -4.36 -20.03 7.41
C LYS A 50 -3.60 -19.99 6.09
N HIS A 51 -4.07 -20.73 5.08
CA HIS A 51 -3.44 -20.90 3.77
C HIS A 51 -2.79 -19.65 3.12
N ASP A 52 -3.23 -18.45 3.49
CA ASP A 52 -2.68 -17.17 3.02
C ASP A 52 -1.74 -16.50 4.02
N GLY A 53 -1.34 -17.20 5.07
CA GLY A 53 -0.47 -16.66 6.12
C GLY A 53 0.99 -16.48 5.67
N PRO A 54 1.79 -15.67 6.39
CA PRO A 54 3.19 -15.39 6.05
C PRO A 54 4.03 -16.65 5.83
N TYR A 55 3.76 -17.73 6.56
CA TYR A 55 4.51 -18.99 6.42
C TYR A 55 4.30 -19.65 5.06
N ASN A 56 3.04 -19.86 4.66
CA ASN A 56 2.72 -20.47 3.36
C ASN A 56 3.08 -19.54 2.21
N LEU A 57 2.86 -18.23 2.38
CA LEU A 57 3.27 -17.24 1.39
C LEU A 57 4.79 -17.21 1.17
N ARG A 58 5.60 -17.41 2.22
CA ARG A 58 7.07 -17.49 2.06
C ARG A 58 7.50 -18.71 1.25
N ASN A 59 6.91 -19.88 1.52
CA ASN A 59 7.22 -21.10 0.78
C ASN A 59 6.80 -20.99 -0.69
N GLU A 60 5.58 -20.50 -0.96
CA GLU A 60 5.09 -20.26 -2.33
C GLU A 60 5.87 -19.15 -3.04
N LEU A 61 6.16 -18.03 -2.33
CA LEU A 61 6.90 -16.90 -2.87
C LEU A 61 8.30 -17.28 -3.34
N ARG A 62 8.93 -18.19 -2.63
CA ARG A 62 10.30 -18.58 -2.87
C ARG A 62 10.50 -19.27 -4.22
N PHE A 63 9.53 -20.08 -4.66
CA PHE A 63 9.71 -20.95 -5.81
C PHE A 63 8.91 -20.54 -7.05
N GLU A 64 7.70 -20.07 -6.89
CA GLU A 64 6.72 -19.96 -7.99
C GLU A 64 6.14 -18.57 -8.20
N ARG A 65 6.19 -17.70 -7.19
CA ARG A 65 5.49 -16.41 -7.28
C ARG A 65 6.14 -15.46 -8.25
N LEU A 66 5.33 -14.93 -9.17
CA LEU A 66 5.77 -13.92 -10.12
C LEU A 66 5.86 -12.54 -9.45
N CYS A 67 7.03 -11.90 -9.57
CA CYS A 67 7.25 -10.52 -9.19
C CYS A 67 6.72 -9.56 -10.27
N SER A 68 6.37 -8.33 -9.88
CA SER A 68 5.96 -7.30 -10.86
C SER A 68 7.05 -6.94 -11.89
N CYS A 69 8.31 -7.27 -11.63
CA CYS A 69 9.41 -7.12 -12.58
C CYS A 69 9.43 -8.19 -13.70
N GLY A 70 8.49 -9.16 -13.67
CA GLY A 70 8.40 -10.24 -14.66
C GLY A 70 9.19 -11.52 -14.31
N SER A 71 10.06 -11.48 -13.30
CA SER A 71 10.81 -12.66 -12.85
C SER A 71 10.04 -13.44 -11.77
N VAL A 72 10.26 -14.74 -11.65
CA VAL A 72 9.84 -15.48 -10.46
C VAL A 72 10.62 -15.01 -9.24
N ALA A 73 10.05 -15.19 -8.05
CA ALA A 73 10.64 -14.69 -6.81
C ALA A 73 12.10 -15.09 -6.62
N ALA A 74 12.44 -16.35 -6.91
CA ALA A 74 13.81 -16.88 -6.80
C ALA A 74 14.83 -16.18 -7.72
N ASN A 75 14.38 -15.67 -8.86
CA ASN A 75 15.22 -15.01 -9.87
C ASN A 75 15.04 -13.47 -9.85
N CYS A 76 14.25 -12.95 -8.93
CA CYS A 76 14.05 -11.51 -8.80
C CYS A 76 15.32 -10.85 -8.22
N PRO A 77 15.86 -9.80 -8.87
CA PRO A 77 17.11 -9.16 -8.41
C PRO A 77 17.02 -8.56 -7.01
N LEU A 78 15.81 -8.27 -6.51
CA LEU A 78 15.62 -7.81 -5.14
C LEU A 78 15.33 -8.97 -4.18
N TRP A 79 14.42 -9.89 -4.57
CA TRP A 79 13.86 -10.87 -3.64
C TRP A 79 14.61 -12.20 -3.62
N GLY A 80 15.32 -12.60 -4.68
CA GLY A 80 15.90 -13.93 -4.79
C GLY A 80 16.83 -14.29 -3.63
N ASP A 81 17.99 -13.65 -3.57
CA ASP A 81 18.96 -13.88 -2.49
C ASP A 81 18.42 -13.46 -1.13
N TYR A 82 17.54 -12.45 -1.10
CA TYR A 82 16.96 -11.99 0.14
C TYR A 82 16.05 -13.03 0.80
N LEU A 83 15.21 -13.74 0.03
CA LEU A 83 14.31 -14.77 0.57
C LEU A 83 15.08 -15.99 1.10
N GLU A 84 16.20 -16.35 0.45
CA GLU A 84 17.11 -17.37 0.97
C GLU A 84 17.71 -16.96 2.32
N TRP A 85 18.21 -15.73 2.38
CA TRP A 85 18.76 -15.19 3.62
C TRP A 85 17.69 -15.09 4.71
N LEU A 86 16.49 -14.61 4.39
CA LEU A 86 15.38 -14.44 5.35
C LEU A 86 15.00 -15.77 6.01
N ARG A 87 15.01 -16.87 5.26
CA ARG A 87 14.70 -18.22 5.78
C ARG A 87 15.65 -18.64 6.89
N LEU A 88 16.91 -18.25 6.79
CA LEU A 88 17.96 -18.59 7.76
C LEU A 88 18.04 -17.58 8.91
N ASN A 89 17.33 -16.46 8.84
CA ASN A 89 17.45 -15.32 9.74
C ASN A 89 16.08 -14.82 10.23
N ASP A 90 15.11 -15.73 10.38
CA ASP A 90 13.72 -15.36 10.68
C ASP A 90 13.50 -14.80 12.09
N GLU A 91 14.36 -15.18 13.05
CA GLU A 91 14.37 -14.64 14.42
C GLU A 91 14.91 -13.21 14.54
N LEU A 92 15.53 -12.66 13.53
CA LEU A 92 16.07 -11.31 13.61
C LEU A 92 14.97 -10.27 13.76
N PHE A 93 15.29 -9.17 14.44
CA PHE A 93 14.42 -8.01 14.57
C PHE A 93 14.09 -7.41 13.20
N LEU A 94 12.90 -6.79 13.11
CA LEU A 94 12.37 -6.24 11.86
C LEU A 94 13.31 -5.22 11.22
N GLU A 95 13.95 -4.35 12.01
CA GLU A 95 14.89 -3.36 11.50
C GLU A 95 16.08 -4.01 10.76
N LYS A 96 16.62 -5.12 11.24
CA LYS A 96 17.71 -5.84 10.56
C LYS A 96 17.25 -6.46 9.24
N LYS A 97 16.03 -6.98 9.22
CA LYS A 97 15.42 -7.53 8.00
C LYS A 97 15.20 -6.45 6.95
N VAL A 98 14.70 -5.28 7.36
CA VAL A 98 14.50 -4.13 6.47
C VAL A 98 15.83 -3.59 5.94
N LEU A 99 16.83 -3.40 6.80
CA LEU A 99 18.17 -2.96 6.38
C LEU A 99 18.79 -3.93 5.38
N ARG A 100 18.66 -5.24 5.63
CA ARG A 100 19.16 -6.25 4.69
C ARG A 100 18.43 -6.20 3.35
N LEU A 101 17.09 -6.05 3.34
CA LEU A 101 16.31 -5.92 2.10
C LEU A 101 16.77 -4.71 1.29
N ILE A 102 16.97 -3.57 1.93
CA ILE A 102 17.45 -2.36 1.27
C ILE A 102 18.86 -2.55 0.72
N SER A 103 19.75 -3.23 1.46
CA SER A 103 21.12 -3.51 0.99
C SER A 103 21.20 -4.46 -0.20
N THR A 104 20.16 -5.27 -0.47
CA THR A 104 20.06 -6.12 -1.67
C THR A 104 19.45 -5.41 -2.86
N SER A 105 19.00 -4.16 -2.66
CA SER A 105 18.39 -3.38 -3.74
C SER A 105 19.33 -3.24 -4.95
N PRO A 106 18.85 -3.47 -6.16
CA PRO A 106 19.64 -3.26 -7.38
C PRO A 106 19.94 -1.78 -7.64
N HIS A 107 19.30 -0.87 -6.94
CA HIS A 107 19.58 0.56 -7.02
C HIS A 107 20.74 0.93 -6.10
N GLN A 108 21.79 1.49 -6.68
CA GLN A 108 22.98 1.93 -5.94
C GLN A 108 22.86 3.37 -5.39
N ASN A 109 21.76 4.06 -5.70
CA ASN A 109 21.56 5.43 -5.25
C ASN A 109 21.13 5.46 -3.76
N SER A 110 21.80 6.26 -2.95
CA SER A 110 21.53 6.39 -1.51
C SER A 110 20.20 7.09 -1.18
N ASP A 111 19.64 7.85 -2.13
CA ASP A 111 18.50 8.74 -1.88
C ASP A 111 17.13 8.17 -2.33
N ILE A 112 17.04 6.85 -2.46
CA ILE A 112 15.82 6.18 -2.91
C ILE A 112 14.80 6.06 -1.78
N TRP A 113 13.52 6.29 -2.10
CA TRP A 113 12.38 5.94 -1.27
C TRP A 113 11.93 4.50 -1.55
N TYR A 114 11.84 3.68 -0.51
CA TYR A 114 11.28 2.34 -0.58
C TYR A 114 9.83 2.38 -0.11
N VAL A 115 8.90 1.84 -0.90
CA VAL A 115 7.46 1.92 -0.62
C VAL A 115 6.94 0.57 -0.16
N ASP A 116 6.42 0.50 1.07
CA ASP A 116 5.65 -0.66 1.55
C ASP A 116 4.16 -0.33 1.60
N SER A 117 3.36 -1.12 0.89
CA SER A 117 1.92 -0.91 0.74
C SER A 117 1.06 -1.96 1.44
N TYR A 118 1.58 -2.59 2.50
CA TYR A 118 0.80 -3.50 3.34
C TYR A 118 -0.13 -2.70 4.26
N GLN A 119 -1.38 -2.54 3.84
CA GLN A 119 -2.33 -1.55 4.36
C GLN A 119 -2.64 -1.72 5.85
N ASP A 120 -2.80 -2.96 6.31
CA ASP A 120 -3.23 -3.29 7.69
C ASP A 120 -2.05 -3.35 8.69
N ASP A 121 -0.81 -3.16 8.22
CA ASP A 121 0.38 -3.30 9.06
C ASP A 121 0.70 -2.03 9.83
N LEU A 122 1.00 -2.20 11.10
CA LEU A 122 1.49 -1.16 11.98
C LEU A 122 2.90 -1.46 12.54
N SER A 123 3.46 -2.64 12.23
CA SER A 123 4.78 -3.05 12.76
C SER A 123 5.92 -2.18 12.22
N MET A 124 5.82 -1.76 10.96
CA MET A 124 6.81 -0.87 10.34
C MET A 124 6.87 0.53 11.00
N LEU A 125 5.79 0.96 11.68
CA LEU A 125 5.79 2.23 12.44
C LEU A 125 6.67 2.16 13.69
N GLN A 126 7.04 0.96 14.12
CA GLN A 126 7.89 0.74 15.29
C GLN A 126 9.40 0.74 14.94
N LEU A 127 9.73 0.90 13.67
CA LEU A 127 11.13 1.02 13.26
C LEU A 127 11.77 2.27 13.88
N PRO A 128 13.02 2.16 14.37
CA PRO A 128 13.66 3.26 15.07
C PRO A 128 13.97 4.45 14.14
N LEU A 129 13.42 5.63 14.47
CA LEU A 129 13.54 6.85 13.65
C LEU A 129 14.99 7.38 13.54
N HIS A 130 15.87 6.96 14.44
CA HIS A 130 17.30 7.30 14.32
C HIS A 130 18.01 6.48 13.23
N LEU A 131 17.44 5.32 12.82
CA LEU A 131 17.97 4.47 11.75
C LEU A 131 17.25 4.67 10.41
N PHE A 132 16.00 5.14 10.41
CA PHE A 132 15.16 5.26 9.22
C PHE A 132 14.52 6.65 9.11
N ASP A 133 14.38 7.16 7.88
CA ASP A 133 13.47 8.26 7.54
C ASP A 133 12.12 7.62 7.15
N LEU A 134 11.15 7.67 8.07
CA LEU A 134 9.82 7.09 7.89
C LEU A 134 8.81 8.16 7.53
N ARG A 135 7.97 7.88 6.53
CA ARG A 135 6.77 8.68 6.22
C ARG A 135 5.57 7.78 5.95
N VAL A 136 4.38 8.28 6.24
CA VAL A 136 3.12 7.55 6.06
C VAL A 136 2.21 8.29 5.09
N VAL A 137 1.70 7.58 4.08
CA VAL A 137 0.51 8.01 3.34
C VAL A 137 -0.69 7.23 3.89
N HIS A 138 -1.59 7.90 4.58
CA HIS A 138 -2.87 7.35 5.01
C HIS A 138 -3.85 7.43 3.84
N LEU A 139 -3.99 6.32 3.10
CA LEU A 139 -4.83 6.23 1.91
C LEU A 139 -6.23 5.76 2.29
N VAL A 140 -7.21 6.63 2.13
CA VAL A 140 -8.61 6.35 2.46
C VAL A 140 -9.46 6.41 1.20
N ARG A 141 -10.32 5.41 1.00
CA ARG A 141 -11.29 5.37 -0.08
C ARG A 141 -12.67 5.76 0.44
N ASP A 142 -13.42 6.53 -0.35
CA ASP A 142 -14.80 6.92 -0.04
C ASP A 142 -15.63 5.69 0.30
N ILE A 143 -16.36 5.76 1.41
CA ILE A 143 -17.16 4.65 1.91
C ILE A 143 -18.16 4.13 0.86
N ARG A 144 -18.69 5.02 0.01
CA ARG A 144 -19.65 4.68 -1.05
C ARG A 144 -19.04 3.77 -2.12
N SER A 145 -17.77 4.00 -2.46
CA SER A 145 -17.05 3.20 -3.46
C SER A 145 -16.33 2.00 -2.84
N TRP A 146 -15.87 2.14 -1.60
CA TRP A 146 -15.19 1.05 -0.88
C TRP A 146 -16.12 -0.09 -0.50
N LEU A 147 -17.30 0.23 0.07
CA LEU A 147 -18.22 -0.76 0.63
C LEU A 147 -18.73 -1.80 -0.39
N PRO A 148 -19.24 -1.42 -1.59
CA PRO A 148 -19.66 -2.40 -2.58
C PRO A 148 -18.49 -3.26 -3.10
N GLY A 149 -17.30 -2.70 -3.22
CA GLY A 149 -16.10 -3.43 -3.59
C GLY A 149 -15.73 -4.48 -2.54
N ARG A 150 -15.83 -4.12 -1.26
CA ARG A 150 -15.55 -5.02 -0.15
C ARG A 150 -16.57 -6.15 -0.05
N VAL A 151 -17.86 -5.84 -0.16
CA VAL A 151 -18.93 -6.86 -0.15
C VAL A 151 -18.74 -7.86 -1.29
N ARG A 152 -18.45 -7.41 -2.51
CA ARG A 152 -18.16 -8.31 -3.64
C ARG A 152 -16.94 -9.19 -3.37
N SER A 153 -15.89 -8.66 -2.74
CA SER A 153 -14.73 -9.46 -2.37
C SER A 153 -15.06 -10.52 -1.33
N ASP A 154 -15.79 -10.15 -0.28
CA ASP A 154 -16.20 -11.08 0.77
C ASP A 154 -17.07 -12.22 0.20
N LEU A 155 -17.99 -11.93 -0.71
CA LEU A 155 -18.81 -12.94 -1.37
C LEU A 155 -17.98 -13.92 -2.21
N ARG A 156 -16.98 -13.42 -2.95
CA ARG A 156 -16.06 -14.29 -3.73
C ARG A 156 -15.23 -15.21 -2.83
N GLU A 157 -14.93 -14.77 -1.62
CA GLU A 157 -14.16 -15.53 -0.63
C GLU A 157 -15.08 -16.40 0.27
N GLY A 158 -16.38 -16.50 -0.05
CA GLY A 158 -17.37 -17.27 0.72
C GLY A 158 -17.67 -16.65 2.09
N ARG A 159 -17.36 -15.38 2.31
CA ARG A 159 -17.62 -14.69 3.58
C ARG A 159 -18.93 -13.91 3.50
N LEU A 160 -19.89 -14.32 4.29
CA LEU A 160 -21.20 -13.67 4.41
C LEU A 160 -21.17 -12.56 5.46
N PHE A 161 -20.39 -11.51 5.22
CA PHE A 161 -20.42 -10.34 6.10
C PHE A 161 -21.51 -9.35 5.66
N SER A 162 -22.28 -8.86 6.64
CA SER A 162 -23.29 -7.83 6.37
C SER A 162 -22.64 -6.52 5.94
N SER A 163 -23.31 -5.77 5.07
CA SER A 163 -22.86 -4.43 4.63
C SER A 163 -22.66 -3.50 5.84
N TRP A 164 -23.49 -3.60 6.88
CA TRP A 164 -23.34 -2.83 8.12
C TRP A 164 -22.04 -3.14 8.87
N ARG A 165 -21.66 -4.41 8.96
CA ARG A 165 -20.38 -4.80 9.58
C ARG A 165 -19.20 -4.19 8.85
N ASN A 166 -19.24 -4.20 7.52
CA ASN A 166 -18.19 -3.59 6.71
C ASN A 166 -18.20 -2.05 6.83
N ALA A 167 -19.37 -1.40 6.88
CA ALA A 167 -19.47 0.03 7.12
C ALA A 167 -18.89 0.42 8.48
N PHE A 168 -19.24 -0.34 9.54
CA PHE A 168 -18.67 -0.13 10.86
C PHE A 168 -17.14 -0.34 10.88
N ARG A 169 -16.65 -1.37 10.18
CA ARG A 169 -15.20 -1.61 10.03
C ARG A 169 -14.52 -0.42 9.36
N TRP A 170 -15.13 0.17 8.33
CA TRP A 170 -14.58 1.34 7.64
C TRP A 170 -14.41 2.51 8.62
N VAL A 171 -15.43 2.80 9.42
CA VAL A 171 -15.38 3.87 10.43
C VAL A 171 -14.31 3.57 11.47
N TYR A 172 -14.39 2.40 12.09
CA TYR A 172 -13.51 2.04 13.21
C TYR A 172 -12.03 2.01 12.82
N VAL A 173 -11.70 1.39 11.69
CA VAL A 173 -10.29 1.25 11.28
C VAL A 173 -9.70 2.59 10.85
N ASN A 174 -10.44 3.39 10.09
CA ASN A 174 -9.95 4.71 9.69
C ASN A 174 -9.80 5.67 10.87
N GLN A 175 -10.71 5.63 11.87
CA GLN A 175 -10.54 6.37 13.11
C GLN A 175 -9.31 5.92 13.90
N LYS A 176 -9.14 4.59 14.04
CA LYS A 176 -7.99 4.00 14.71
C LYS A 176 -6.67 4.44 14.06
N PHE A 177 -6.59 4.37 12.74
CA PHE A 177 -5.38 4.77 12.00
C PHE A 177 -5.13 6.27 12.13
N SER A 178 -6.15 7.12 11.95
CA SER A 178 -6.00 8.56 12.15
C SER A 178 -5.48 8.90 13.55
N HIS A 179 -6.00 8.22 14.58
CA HIS A 179 -5.55 8.43 15.95
C HIS A 179 -4.09 8.01 16.15
N ILE A 180 -3.70 6.83 15.67
CA ILE A 180 -2.31 6.33 15.76
C ILE A 180 -1.36 7.28 15.03
N PHE A 181 -1.69 7.71 13.82
CA PHE A 181 -0.82 8.59 13.05
C PHE A 181 -0.72 10.00 13.66
N HIS A 182 -1.80 10.50 14.23
CA HIS A 182 -1.78 11.78 14.94
C HIS A 182 -0.91 11.76 16.20
N GLN A 183 -0.82 10.60 16.86
CA GLN A 183 0.01 10.42 18.06
C GLN A 183 1.45 10.05 17.74
N SER A 184 1.74 9.61 16.52
CA SER A 184 3.10 9.25 16.10
C SER A 184 3.91 10.48 15.73
N GLU A 185 5.23 10.42 15.94
CA GLU A 185 6.18 11.44 15.45
C GLU A 185 6.46 11.29 13.94
N ILE A 186 5.86 10.30 13.28
CA ILE A 186 6.10 10.00 11.87
C ILE A 186 5.26 10.95 11.00
N PRO A 187 5.89 11.73 10.11
CA PRO A 187 5.17 12.59 9.19
C PRO A 187 4.12 11.81 8.40
N THR A 188 2.87 12.27 8.44
CA THR A 188 1.74 11.59 7.78
C THR A 188 1.01 12.53 6.83
N LEU A 189 0.79 12.04 5.60
CA LEU A 189 -0.02 12.69 4.57
C LEU A 189 -1.34 11.92 4.41
N HIS A 190 -2.47 12.61 4.56
CA HIS A 190 -3.78 12.04 4.24
C HIS A 190 -4.05 12.20 2.74
N LEU A 191 -4.45 11.10 2.10
CA LEU A 191 -4.77 11.07 0.66
C LEU A 191 -6.05 10.27 0.42
N GLY A 192 -7.00 10.86 -0.28
CA GLY A 192 -8.17 10.16 -0.78
C GLY A 192 -7.86 9.38 -2.07
N TYR A 193 -8.37 8.14 -2.16
CA TYR A 193 -8.29 7.39 -3.42
C TYR A 193 -8.98 8.15 -4.57
N GLU A 194 -10.10 8.79 -4.29
CA GLU A 194 -10.85 9.57 -5.26
C GLU A 194 -10.06 10.79 -5.74
N GLU A 195 -9.38 11.50 -4.84
CA GLU A 195 -8.48 12.61 -5.20
C GLU A 195 -7.35 12.11 -6.11
N PHE A 196 -6.71 11.01 -5.73
CA PHE A 196 -5.64 10.40 -6.50
C PHE A 196 -6.11 9.91 -7.88
N ALA A 197 -7.25 9.21 -7.95
CA ALA A 197 -7.73 8.61 -9.18
C ALA A 197 -8.31 9.62 -10.17
N LEU A 198 -8.94 10.70 -9.67
CA LEU A 198 -9.53 11.76 -10.51
C LEU A 198 -8.53 12.86 -10.88
N ARG A 199 -7.53 13.12 -10.05
CA ARG A 199 -6.50 14.14 -10.24
C ARG A 199 -5.10 13.57 -9.97
N PRO A 200 -4.67 12.53 -10.74
CA PRO A 200 -3.45 11.79 -10.44
C PRO A 200 -2.20 12.68 -10.44
N GLU A 201 -2.07 13.60 -11.39
CA GLU A 201 -0.90 14.48 -11.45
C GLU A 201 -0.80 15.38 -10.22
N LEU A 202 -1.90 16.00 -9.79
CA LEU A 202 -1.91 16.87 -8.62
C LEU A 202 -1.55 16.09 -7.34
N SER A 203 -2.15 14.91 -7.17
CA SER A 203 -1.89 14.06 -6.01
C SER A 203 -0.44 13.57 -5.98
N LEU A 204 0.10 13.16 -7.12
CA LEU A 204 1.50 12.71 -7.22
C LEU A 204 2.49 13.85 -7.01
N ARG A 205 2.22 15.04 -7.53
CA ARG A 205 3.02 16.25 -7.25
C ARG A 205 3.02 16.59 -5.77
N LEU A 206 1.87 16.51 -5.10
CA LEU A 206 1.77 16.70 -3.66
C LEU A 206 2.66 15.73 -2.90
N ILE A 207 2.58 14.43 -3.24
CA ILE A 207 3.41 13.39 -2.59
C ILE A 207 4.89 13.65 -2.86
N CYS A 208 5.29 13.93 -4.11
CA CYS A 208 6.68 14.18 -4.48
C CYS A 208 7.25 15.39 -3.71
N ASN A 209 6.54 16.52 -3.70
CA ASN A 209 6.95 17.70 -2.93
C ASN A 209 7.11 17.39 -1.44
N TRP A 210 6.17 16.63 -0.89
CA TRP A 210 6.23 16.22 0.52
C TRP A 210 7.37 15.24 0.80
N LEU A 211 7.74 14.37 -0.16
CA LEU A 211 8.89 13.48 -0.06
C LEU A 211 10.22 14.20 -0.33
N GLY A 212 10.20 15.41 -0.87
CA GLY A 212 11.39 16.17 -1.25
C GLY A 212 12.06 15.64 -2.51
N ILE A 213 11.26 15.14 -3.47
CA ILE A 213 11.70 14.70 -4.81
C ILE A 213 10.93 15.43 -5.90
N ASP A 214 11.50 15.52 -7.10
CA ASP A 214 10.86 16.14 -8.25
C ASP A 214 9.76 15.21 -8.82
N PHE A 215 8.70 15.81 -9.37
CA PHE A 215 7.66 15.02 -10.02
C PHE A 215 8.12 14.46 -11.36
N SER A 216 7.89 13.17 -11.61
CA SER A 216 8.14 12.51 -12.89
C SER A 216 6.83 12.16 -13.61
N ARG A 217 6.70 12.53 -14.89
CA ARG A 217 5.51 12.20 -15.71
C ARG A 217 5.33 10.67 -15.89
N GLN A 218 6.38 9.90 -15.78
CA GLN A 218 6.33 8.44 -15.85
C GLN A 218 5.37 7.83 -14.80
N MET A 219 5.18 8.51 -13.68
CA MET A 219 4.25 8.10 -12.61
C MET A 219 2.79 8.05 -13.06
N LEU A 220 2.41 8.78 -14.11
CA LEU A 220 1.05 8.78 -14.66
C LEU A 220 0.74 7.53 -15.50
N THR A 221 1.75 6.82 -15.94
CA THR A 221 1.65 5.58 -16.73
C THR A 221 2.37 4.43 -16.05
N PRO A 222 1.92 4.01 -14.85
CA PRO A 222 2.63 3.03 -14.02
C PRO A 222 2.81 1.66 -14.70
N GLY A 223 1.92 1.28 -15.61
CA GLY A 223 2.05 0.03 -16.35
C GLY A 223 3.29 -0.05 -17.25
N LEU A 224 3.77 1.09 -17.75
CA LEU A 224 4.92 1.17 -18.65
C LEU A 224 6.25 1.37 -17.91
N HIS A 225 6.23 2.09 -16.79
CA HIS A 225 7.44 2.65 -16.22
C HIS A 225 7.76 2.15 -14.81
N SER A 226 6.82 1.46 -14.12
CA SER A 226 7.08 1.00 -12.75
C SER A 226 8.22 -0.01 -12.70
N LYS A 227 9.23 0.31 -11.88
CA LYS A 227 10.36 -0.56 -11.54
C LYS A 227 10.17 -1.28 -10.22
N SER A 228 8.95 -1.33 -9.73
CA SER A 228 8.60 -1.98 -8.45
C SER A 228 8.87 -3.48 -8.47
N HIS A 229 9.28 -4.01 -7.33
CA HIS A 229 9.47 -5.43 -7.09
C HIS A 229 8.39 -5.97 -6.15
N ILE A 230 7.15 -6.04 -6.64
CA ILE A 230 5.97 -6.42 -5.85
C ILE A 230 5.73 -7.93 -5.95
N LEU A 231 5.91 -8.66 -4.86
CA LEU A 231 5.54 -10.08 -4.76
C LEU A 231 4.14 -10.28 -4.21
N LEU A 232 3.73 -9.48 -3.22
CA LEU A 232 2.42 -9.52 -2.58
C LEU A 232 1.62 -8.25 -2.85
N GLY A 233 0.32 -8.39 -2.97
CA GLY A 233 -0.61 -7.30 -3.26
C GLY A 233 -1.76 -7.76 -4.15
N ASN A 234 -2.61 -6.84 -4.59
CA ASN A 234 -3.74 -7.14 -5.46
C ASN A 234 -3.27 -7.74 -6.81
N ARG A 235 -4.12 -8.58 -7.43
CA ARG A 235 -3.89 -9.18 -8.77
C ARG A 235 -3.58 -8.16 -9.88
N VAL A 236 -3.98 -6.91 -9.71
CA VAL A 236 -3.61 -5.79 -10.59
C VAL A 236 -2.10 -5.73 -10.86
N ARG A 237 -1.25 -6.17 -9.93
CA ARG A 237 0.21 -6.24 -10.11
C ARG A 237 0.67 -7.24 -11.19
N GLN A 238 -0.13 -8.32 -11.41
CA GLN A 238 0.26 -9.47 -12.27
C GLN A 238 -0.18 -9.31 -13.72
N ASN A 239 -1.16 -8.46 -13.99
CA ASN A 239 -1.57 -8.24 -15.36
C ASN A 239 -0.47 -7.46 -16.06
N GLY A 240 0.27 -8.09 -16.95
CA GLY A 240 1.31 -7.48 -17.80
C GLY A 240 0.77 -6.44 -18.79
N ASP A 241 -0.32 -5.79 -18.43
CA ASP A 241 -0.96 -4.81 -19.26
C ASP A 241 -0.17 -3.50 -19.19
N GLN A 242 0.60 -3.27 -20.25
CA GLN A 242 1.41 -2.05 -20.43
C GLN A 242 0.55 -0.78 -20.40
N ASN A 243 -0.78 -0.92 -20.52
CA ASN A 243 -1.74 0.19 -20.53
C ASN A 243 -2.34 0.49 -19.15
N ARG A 244 -1.71 0.10 -18.04
CA ARG A 244 -2.22 0.45 -16.71
C ARG A 244 -2.19 1.94 -16.48
N LEU A 245 -3.34 2.54 -16.62
CA LEU A 245 -3.59 3.92 -16.25
C LEU A 245 -4.17 4.00 -14.85
N ILE A 246 -3.92 5.11 -14.19
CA ILE A 246 -4.63 5.45 -12.95
C ILE A 246 -6.05 5.85 -13.35
N THR A 247 -7.03 5.00 -13.02
CA THR A 247 -8.44 5.22 -13.38
C THR A 247 -9.32 5.18 -12.15
N TYR A 248 -10.33 6.03 -12.13
CA TYR A 248 -11.34 6.01 -11.08
C TYR A 248 -12.28 4.82 -11.24
N ASP A 249 -12.45 4.02 -10.16
CA ASP A 249 -13.42 2.94 -10.13
C ASP A 249 -14.80 3.48 -9.77
N GLY A 250 -15.56 3.88 -10.80
CA GLY A 250 -16.95 4.32 -10.70
C GLY A 250 -17.98 3.20 -10.69
N SER A 251 -17.59 1.93 -10.59
CA SER A 251 -18.50 0.77 -10.66
C SER A 251 -19.63 0.78 -9.60
N TRP A 252 -19.45 1.48 -8.51
CA TRP A 252 -20.44 1.64 -7.46
C TRP A 252 -21.62 2.53 -7.88
N LEU A 253 -21.46 3.42 -8.85
CA LEU A 253 -22.50 4.33 -9.36
C LEU A 253 -23.61 3.59 -10.13
N SER A 254 -23.26 2.49 -10.76
CA SER A 254 -24.21 1.66 -11.53
C SER A 254 -24.82 0.51 -10.73
N SER A 255 -24.49 0.37 -9.45
CA SER A 255 -24.93 -0.77 -8.64
C SER A 255 -26.21 -0.48 -7.87
N ASN A 256 -27.01 -1.54 -7.61
CA ASN A 256 -28.16 -1.48 -6.69
C ASN A 256 -27.77 -1.08 -5.25
N ASN A 257 -26.45 -1.00 -4.96
CA ASN A 257 -25.90 -0.58 -3.67
C ASN A 257 -25.81 0.95 -3.53
N LEU A 258 -26.12 1.72 -4.58
CA LEU A 258 -26.02 3.18 -4.56
C LEU A 258 -26.84 3.79 -3.42
N ASN A 259 -28.09 3.34 -3.24
CA ASN A 259 -28.98 3.88 -2.23
C ASN A 259 -28.45 3.64 -0.81
N PHE A 260 -27.94 2.43 -0.53
CA PHE A 260 -27.38 2.13 0.78
C PHE A 260 -26.09 2.91 1.04
N SER A 261 -25.21 2.97 0.05
CA SER A 261 -23.94 3.71 0.15
C SER A 261 -24.18 5.22 0.34
N ALA A 262 -25.19 5.78 -0.34
CA ALA A 262 -25.60 7.18 -0.19
C ALA A 262 -26.22 7.45 1.19
N PHE A 263 -27.07 6.53 1.67
CA PHE A 263 -27.68 6.61 3.01
C PHE A 263 -26.65 6.71 4.13
N LEU A 264 -25.50 6.04 4.00
CA LEU A 264 -24.42 6.14 4.98
C LEU A 264 -23.90 7.57 5.16
N LEU A 265 -23.91 8.39 4.12
CA LEU A 265 -23.51 9.80 4.21
C LEU A 265 -24.61 10.70 4.82
N ALA A 266 -25.83 10.20 4.97
CA ALA A 266 -26.84 10.89 5.77
C ALA A 266 -26.53 10.86 7.29
N LEU A 267 -25.60 9.98 7.71
CA LEU A 267 -25.09 9.95 9.08
C LEU A 267 -23.97 11.00 9.24
N PRO A 268 -24.17 12.06 10.06
CA PRO A 268 -23.24 13.21 10.10
C PRO A 268 -21.80 12.82 10.46
N CYS A 269 -21.63 11.84 11.36
CA CYS A 269 -20.29 11.37 11.78
C CYS A 269 -19.54 10.71 10.60
N ILE A 270 -20.22 9.88 9.80
CA ILE A 270 -19.64 9.24 8.63
C ILE A 270 -19.35 10.28 7.54
N ALA A 271 -20.28 11.18 7.28
CA ALA A 271 -20.12 12.24 6.29
C ALA A 271 -18.91 13.15 6.63
N LYS A 272 -18.79 13.57 7.89
CA LYS A 272 -17.65 14.37 8.36
C LYS A 272 -16.34 13.64 8.17
N MET A 273 -16.27 12.37 8.59
CA MET A 273 -15.06 11.56 8.47
C MET A 273 -14.70 11.29 7.00
N ASN A 274 -15.69 10.94 6.18
CA ASN A 274 -15.47 10.73 4.74
C ASN A 274 -14.90 12.01 4.08
N ARG A 275 -15.44 13.18 4.40
CA ARG A 275 -14.94 14.46 3.90
C ARG A 275 -13.52 14.75 4.37
N SER A 276 -13.23 14.59 5.67
CA SER A 276 -11.92 14.94 6.23
C SER A 276 -10.79 14.01 5.83
N LEU A 277 -11.07 12.74 5.51
CA LEU A 277 -10.06 11.75 5.19
C LEU A 277 -9.93 11.47 3.69
N VAL A 278 -11.02 11.61 2.92
CA VAL A 278 -11.04 11.29 1.48
C VAL A 278 -10.82 12.55 0.64
N TYR A 279 -11.36 13.68 1.08
CA TYR A 279 -11.30 14.96 0.35
C TYR A 279 -10.52 16.00 1.15
N SER A 280 -9.45 15.56 1.81
CA SER A 280 -8.64 16.37 2.72
C SER A 280 -7.81 17.44 2.02
N ASN A 281 -7.45 17.21 0.76
CA ASN A 281 -6.58 18.09 0.00
C ASN A 281 -7.35 19.02 -0.98
N ASN A 282 -8.67 18.90 -1.04
CA ASN A 282 -9.56 19.77 -1.84
C ASN A 282 -9.15 19.93 -3.32
N PHE A 283 -8.76 18.84 -3.96
CA PHE A 283 -8.40 18.83 -5.39
C PHE A 283 -9.62 18.77 -6.32
N LEU A 284 -10.82 18.55 -5.77
CA LEU A 284 -12.06 18.39 -6.50
C LEU A 284 -12.86 19.68 -6.57
#